data_6611b08641ce8ef45d7450e5289998b0
#
_entry.id   6611b08641ce8ef45d7450e5289998b0
#
_cell.length_a   1.000
_cell.length_b   1.000
_cell.length_c   1.000
_cell.angle_alpha   90.00
_cell.angle_beta   90.00
_cell.angle_gamma   90.00
#
_symmetry.space_group_name_H-M   'P 1'
#
loop_
_entity.id
_entity.type
_entity.pdbx_description
1 polymer ?
#
loop_
_entity_poly.entity_id
_entity_poly.type
_entity_poly.pdbx_seq_one_letter_code
_entity_poly.pdbx_strand_id
1 'polypeptide(L)'
;MAGNKVPKVDRDLCKHAYADAVEAISRLASYATSRSLKILDHGEYYSVAENLCRKDLLILCISARRFAEITQTVPLLKSKNVRISKEAPANDGKGSVDSAWNIIGNVIHGNEITVFKDFGTMEYVAGRIDLNKWLDIREEIDAAISIKSDKFDRKYFTLTDLLVAINTYIESVSDSVEGIFLGSAYEI
;
A
#
# COMPACT_ATOMS: atom_id res chain seq x y z
N MET A 1 3.92 -31.41 -10.54
CA MET A 1 2.81 -30.46 -10.63
C MET A 1 2.92 -29.75 -11.97
N ALA A 2 1.91 -29.81 -12.84
CA ALA A 2 1.95 -29.16 -14.15
C ALA A 2 1.84 -27.65 -13.93
N GLY A 3 2.93 -26.91 -14.18
CA GLY A 3 2.91 -25.46 -14.12
C GLY A 3 1.91 -24.91 -15.14
N ASN A 4 0.90 -24.19 -14.70
CA ASN A 4 -0.03 -23.49 -15.57
C ASN A 4 0.78 -22.51 -16.44
N LYS A 5 0.96 -22.86 -17.71
CA LYS A 5 1.59 -21.94 -18.67
C LYS A 5 0.64 -20.79 -18.94
N VAL A 6 0.96 -19.62 -18.41
CA VAL A 6 0.25 -18.37 -18.72
C VAL A 6 0.38 -18.10 -20.23
N PRO A 7 -0.72 -17.78 -20.95
CA PRO A 7 -0.67 -17.42 -22.36
C PRO A 7 0.28 -16.25 -22.64
N LYS A 8 0.84 -16.17 -23.84
CA LYS A 8 1.88 -15.17 -24.19
C LYS A 8 1.39 -13.72 -23.99
N VAL A 9 0.11 -13.45 -24.31
CA VAL A 9 -0.50 -12.13 -24.13
C VAL A 9 -0.57 -11.74 -22.65
N ASP A 10 -0.84 -12.71 -21.78
CA ASP A 10 -0.92 -12.47 -20.34
C ASP A 10 0.45 -12.24 -19.70
N ARG A 11 1.54 -12.74 -20.32
CA ARG A 11 2.91 -12.55 -19.82
C ARG A 11 3.35 -11.09 -19.86
N ASP A 12 3.06 -10.38 -20.93
CA ASP A 12 3.44 -8.98 -21.05
C ASP A 12 2.62 -8.12 -20.07
N LEU A 13 1.32 -8.37 -19.98
CA LEU A 13 0.46 -7.72 -18.97
C LEU A 13 0.92 -8.05 -17.55
N CYS A 14 1.34 -9.28 -17.29
CA CYS A 14 1.87 -9.71 -16.01
C CYS A 14 3.17 -8.97 -15.66
N LYS A 15 4.11 -8.85 -16.61
CA LYS A 15 5.37 -8.09 -16.43
C LYS A 15 5.10 -6.62 -16.12
N HIS A 16 4.20 -5.98 -16.88
CA HIS A 16 3.83 -4.59 -16.62
C HIS A 16 3.19 -4.41 -15.24
N ALA A 17 2.21 -5.25 -14.88
CA ALA A 17 1.58 -5.18 -13.58
C ALA A 17 2.57 -5.40 -12.43
N TYR A 18 3.53 -6.32 -12.60
CA TYR A 18 4.61 -6.53 -11.64
C TYR A 18 5.52 -5.30 -11.54
N ALA A 19 6.01 -4.80 -12.66
CA ALA A 19 6.91 -3.64 -12.70
C ALA A 19 6.28 -2.41 -12.06
N ASP A 20 5.03 -2.09 -12.42
CA ASP A 20 4.27 -1.00 -11.84
C ASP A 20 4.08 -1.15 -10.32
N ALA A 21 3.82 -2.38 -9.85
CA ALA A 21 3.67 -2.65 -8.43
C ALA A 21 4.98 -2.45 -7.68
N VAL A 22 6.11 -2.99 -8.19
CA VAL A 22 7.44 -2.86 -7.57
C VAL A 22 7.89 -1.40 -7.54
N GLU A 23 7.68 -0.66 -8.64
CA GLU A 23 8.00 0.76 -8.69
C GLU A 23 7.17 1.57 -7.68
N ALA A 24 5.87 1.31 -7.61
CA ALA A 24 5.00 1.97 -6.65
C ALA A 24 5.37 1.62 -5.19
N ILE A 25 5.73 0.35 -4.89
CA ILE A 25 6.26 -0.05 -3.57
C ILE A 25 7.50 0.78 -3.22
N SER A 26 8.46 0.91 -4.14
CA SER A 26 9.70 1.66 -3.89
C SER A 26 9.43 3.12 -3.56
N ARG A 27 8.55 3.79 -4.32
CA ARG A 27 8.16 5.19 -4.06
C ARG A 27 7.42 5.34 -2.74
N LEU A 28 6.45 4.47 -2.47
CA LEU A 28 5.67 4.49 -1.24
C LEU A 28 6.51 4.16 -0.01
N ALA A 29 7.46 3.22 -0.11
CA ALA A 29 8.40 2.92 0.96
C ALA A 29 9.29 4.13 1.27
N SER A 30 9.78 4.83 0.24
CA SER A 30 10.53 6.08 0.41
C SER A 30 9.69 7.16 1.08
N TYR A 31 8.40 7.26 0.72
CA TYR A 31 7.48 8.18 1.35
C TYR A 31 7.23 7.80 2.83
N ALA A 32 6.98 6.55 3.14
CA ALA A 32 6.74 6.06 4.50
C ALA A 32 7.94 6.32 5.42
N THR A 33 9.17 6.11 4.92
CA THR A 33 10.41 6.25 5.69
C THR A 33 11.02 7.66 5.67
N SER A 34 10.57 8.56 4.78
CA SER A 34 11.10 9.91 4.70
C SER A 34 10.81 10.68 5.99
N ARG A 35 11.82 11.34 6.52
CA ARG A 35 11.65 12.30 7.61
C ARG A 35 11.11 13.61 7.05
N SER A 36 10.34 14.32 7.87
CA SER A 36 9.95 15.70 7.59
C SER A 36 11.17 16.53 7.22
N LEU A 37 11.16 17.05 6.02
CA LEU A 37 12.16 18.05 5.63
C LEU A 37 11.71 19.39 6.23
N LYS A 38 12.06 19.68 7.48
CA LYS A 38 11.83 20.97 8.16
C LYS A 38 12.32 22.17 7.36
N ILE A 39 13.12 21.93 6.31
CA ILE A 39 13.64 22.91 5.36
C ILE A 39 12.55 23.46 4.43
N LEU A 40 11.47 22.71 4.21
CA LEU A 40 10.40 23.08 3.31
C LEU A 40 9.14 23.43 4.12
N ASP A 41 9.19 24.50 4.87
CA ASP A 41 8.10 25.00 5.73
C ASP A 41 6.94 25.63 4.92
N HIS A 42 6.55 24.97 3.83
CA HIS A 42 5.46 25.42 2.98
C HIS A 42 4.40 24.32 2.85
N GLY A 43 3.19 24.59 3.36
CA GLY A 43 2.06 23.67 3.33
C GLY A 43 1.72 23.11 1.93
N GLU A 44 2.09 23.80 0.87
CA GLU A 44 1.92 23.35 -0.52
C GLU A 44 2.72 22.07 -0.82
N TYR A 45 3.94 21.94 -0.30
CA TYR A 45 4.76 20.74 -0.53
C TYR A 45 4.16 19.50 0.13
N TYR A 46 3.54 19.65 1.28
CA TYR A 46 2.86 18.55 1.97
C TYR A 46 1.66 18.06 1.17
N SER A 47 0.87 18.98 0.66
CA SER A 47 -0.28 18.67 -0.22
C SER A 47 0.15 17.94 -1.49
N VAL A 48 1.25 18.35 -2.11
CA VAL A 48 1.81 17.66 -3.28
C VAL A 48 2.29 16.27 -2.92
N ALA A 49 3.04 16.10 -1.83
CA ALA A 49 3.54 14.80 -1.38
C ALA A 49 2.41 13.83 -1.04
N GLU A 50 1.36 14.30 -0.35
CA GLU A 50 0.17 13.50 -0.09
C GLU A 50 -0.55 13.07 -1.38
N ASN A 51 -0.69 13.98 -2.34
CA ASN A 51 -1.32 13.66 -3.62
C ASN A 51 -0.50 12.64 -4.42
N LEU A 52 0.82 12.74 -4.42
CA LEU A 52 1.71 11.75 -5.03
C LEU A 52 1.58 10.39 -4.32
N CYS A 53 1.56 10.38 -2.99
CA CYS A 53 1.36 9.15 -2.23
C CYS A 53 0.01 8.49 -2.55
N ARG A 54 -1.09 9.26 -2.63
CA ARG A 54 -2.40 8.73 -3.03
C ARG A 54 -2.37 8.13 -4.43
N LYS A 55 -1.72 8.81 -5.38
CA LYS A 55 -1.58 8.33 -6.75
C LYS A 55 -0.81 7.02 -6.80
N ASP A 56 0.34 6.94 -6.14
CA ASP A 56 1.15 5.73 -6.10
C ASP A 56 0.46 4.59 -5.35
N LEU A 57 -0.31 4.89 -4.30
CA LEU A 57 -1.14 3.92 -3.60
C LEU A 57 -2.20 3.30 -4.52
N LEU A 58 -2.86 4.10 -5.35
CA LEU A 58 -3.82 3.61 -6.34
C LEU A 58 -3.13 2.76 -7.41
N ILE A 59 -1.99 3.20 -7.93
CA ILE A 59 -1.19 2.43 -8.89
C ILE A 59 -0.82 1.07 -8.28
N LEU A 60 -0.28 1.05 -7.06
CA LEU A 60 0.07 -0.18 -6.35
C LEU A 60 -1.13 -1.13 -6.24
N CYS A 61 -2.27 -0.61 -5.78
CA CYS A 61 -3.46 -1.43 -5.57
C CYS A 61 -4.01 -2.00 -6.87
N ILE A 62 -4.07 -1.20 -7.94
CA ILE A 62 -4.53 -1.65 -9.26
C ILE A 62 -3.57 -2.70 -9.81
N SER A 63 -2.27 -2.46 -9.75
CA SER A 63 -1.25 -3.34 -10.30
C SER A 63 -1.13 -4.65 -9.54
N ALA A 64 -1.16 -4.63 -8.20
CA ALA A 64 -1.16 -5.83 -7.38
C ALA A 64 -2.42 -6.69 -7.61
N ARG A 65 -3.58 -6.06 -7.75
CA ARG A 65 -4.83 -6.76 -8.07
C ARG A 65 -4.76 -7.39 -9.46
N ARG A 66 -4.35 -6.62 -10.48
CA ARG A 66 -4.19 -7.12 -11.85
C ARG A 66 -3.20 -8.28 -11.91
N PHE A 67 -2.08 -8.16 -11.21
CA PHE A 67 -1.07 -9.22 -11.14
C PHE A 67 -1.66 -10.51 -10.53
N ALA A 68 -2.43 -10.40 -9.45
CA ALA A 68 -3.09 -11.55 -8.83
C ALA A 68 -4.15 -12.21 -9.73
N GLU A 69 -4.89 -11.41 -10.49
CA GLU A 69 -5.91 -11.91 -11.42
C GLU A 69 -5.26 -12.62 -12.63
N ILE A 70 -4.22 -12.03 -13.22
CA ILE A 70 -3.50 -12.61 -14.38
C ILE A 70 -2.80 -13.92 -13.99
N THR A 71 -2.12 -13.94 -12.84
CA THR A 71 -1.42 -15.12 -12.33
C THR A 71 -2.32 -16.14 -11.67
N GLN A 72 -3.63 -15.86 -11.53
CA GLN A 72 -4.60 -16.70 -10.86
C GLN A 72 -4.25 -16.98 -9.38
N THR A 73 -3.55 -16.05 -8.74
CA THR A 73 -3.08 -16.17 -7.35
C THR A 73 -3.87 -15.33 -6.34
N VAL A 74 -5.10 -14.94 -6.71
CA VAL A 74 -6.02 -14.20 -5.81
C VAL A 74 -6.17 -14.86 -4.43
N PRO A 75 -6.25 -16.21 -4.29
CA PRO A 75 -6.31 -16.84 -2.97
C PRO A 75 -5.07 -16.56 -2.11
N LEU A 76 -3.89 -16.46 -2.72
CA LEU A 76 -2.64 -16.15 -2.02
C LEU A 76 -2.64 -14.69 -1.53
N LEU A 77 -3.08 -13.73 -2.36
CA LEU A 77 -3.21 -12.34 -1.94
C LEU A 77 -4.26 -12.17 -0.82
N LYS A 78 -5.35 -12.94 -0.87
CA LYS A 78 -6.35 -13.00 0.21
C LYS A 78 -5.80 -13.54 1.53
N SER A 79 -4.77 -14.38 1.50
CA SER A 79 -4.14 -14.91 2.71
C SER A 79 -3.18 -13.92 3.39
N LYS A 80 -2.80 -12.84 2.72
CA LYS A 80 -1.95 -11.78 3.31
C LYS A 80 -2.83 -10.81 4.10
N ASN A 81 -2.39 -10.50 5.30
CA ASN A 81 -3.15 -9.75 6.28
C ASN A 81 -2.60 -8.33 6.45
N VAL A 82 -3.51 -7.37 6.59
CA VAL A 82 -3.24 -5.97 6.93
C VAL A 82 -3.97 -5.64 8.22
N ARG A 83 -3.30 -5.05 9.18
CA ARG A 83 -3.94 -4.56 10.40
C ARG A 83 -4.76 -3.32 10.09
N ILE A 84 -5.99 -3.31 10.57
CA ILE A 84 -6.91 -2.20 10.40
C ILE A 84 -7.51 -1.78 11.74
N SER A 85 -7.88 -0.50 11.81
CA SER A 85 -8.68 0.04 12.90
C SER A 85 -9.90 0.77 12.35
N LYS A 86 -10.99 0.83 13.12
CA LYS A 86 -12.17 1.66 12.83
C LYS A 86 -12.02 3.07 13.34
N GLU A 87 -11.19 3.23 14.35
CA GLU A 87 -10.81 4.52 14.92
C GLU A 87 -9.41 4.85 14.44
N ALA A 88 -9.04 6.13 14.47
CA ALA A 88 -7.67 6.54 14.23
C ALA A 88 -6.73 5.63 15.04
N PRO A 89 -5.62 5.16 14.46
CA PRO A 89 -4.90 4.01 14.96
C PRO A 89 -4.61 4.15 16.44
N ALA A 90 -5.43 3.48 17.23
CA ALA A 90 -5.23 3.38 18.66
C ALA A 90 -4.19 2.27 18.88
N ASN A 91 -3.18 2.61 19.63
CA ASN A 91 -2.04 1.76 19.96
C ASN A 91 -2.37 0.64 20.96
N ASP A 92 -3.63 0.42 21.25
CA ASP A 92 -4.08 -0.50 22.31
C ASP A 92 -4.18 -1.98 21.88
N GLY A 93 -3.65 -2.32 20.72
CA GLY A 93 -3.67 -3.70 20.22
C GLY A 93 -5.04 -4.22 19.80
N LYS A 94 -6.07 -3.39 19.83
CA LYS A 94 -7.46 -3.75 19.51
C LYS A 94 -7.79 -3.66 18.01
N GLY A 95 -6.80 -3.54 17.14
CA GLY A 95 -7.00 -3.59 15.70
C GLY A 95 -7.57 -4.94 15.26
N SER A 96 -8.46 -4.93 14.28
CA SER A 96 -8.84 -6.11 13.55
C SER A 96 -7.89 -6.35 12.38
N VAL A 97 -7.98 -7.52 11.76
CA VAL A 97 -7.20 -7.87 10.59
C VAL A 97 -8.13 -8.02 9.40
N ASP A 98 -7.75 -7.44 8.27
CA ASP A 98 -8.44 -7.65 6.99
C ASP A 98 -7.45 -8.17 5.94
N SER A 99 -7.95 -8.85 4.92
CA SER A 99 -7.09 -9.36 3.85
C SER A 99 -6.55 -8.22 2.98
N ALA A 100 -5.32 -8.35 2.49
CA ALA A 100 -4.76 -7.39 1.55
C ALA A 100 -5.65 -7.20 0.32
N TRP A 101 -6.29 -8.27 -0.17
CA TRP A 101 -7.27 -8.19 -1.27
C TRP A 101 -8.43 -7.24 -0.99
N ASN A 102 -9.00 -7.31 0.22
CA ASN A 102 -10.11 -6.44 0.61
C ASN A 102 -9.64 -4.99 0.77
N ILE A 103 -8.48 -4.77 1.38
CA ILE A 103 -7.91 -3.41 1.53
C ILE A 103 -7.61 -2.82 0.16
N ILE A 104 -7.01 -3.57 -0.76
CA ILE A 104 -6.79 -3.16 -2.15
C ILE A 104 -8.12 -2.78 -2.83
N GLY A 105 -9.14 -3.61 -2.69
CA GLY A 105 -10.48 -3.31 -3.21
C GLY A 105 -11.08 -2.04 -2.60
N ASN A 106 -10.91 -1.85 -1.30
CA ASN A 106 -11.39 -0.66 -0.61
C ASN A 106 -10.65 0.61 -1.05
N VAL A 107 -9.34 0.54 -1.34
CA VAL A 107 -8.56 1.67 -1.88
C VAL A 107 -9.03 2.00 -3.30
N ILE A 108 -9.21 0.99 -4.16
CA ILE A 108 -9.65 1.21 -5.56
C ILE A 108 -11.06 1.81 -5.63
N HIS A 109 -11.95 1.42 -4.74
CA HIS A 109 -13.36 1.85 -4.72
C HIS A 109 -13.67 2.89 -3.63
N GLY A 110 -12.66 3.40 -2.93
CA GLY A 110 -12.82 4.42 -1.91
C GLY A 110 -13.17 5.78 -2.54
N ASN A 111 -14.17 6.47 -1.98
CA ASN A 111 -14.55 7.82 -2.39
C ASN A 111 -13.66 8.86 -1.70
N GLU A 112 -13.09 8.50 -0.56
CA GLU A 112 -12.24 9.36 0.24
C GLU A 112 -11.01 8.57 0.70
N ILE A 113 -9.84 9.02 0.29
CA ILE A 113 -8.54 8.49 0.70
C ILE A 113 -7.76 9.64 1.30
N THR A 114 -7.38 9.53 2.57
CA THR A 114 -6.55 10.52 3.26
C THR A 114 -5.26 9.86 3.71
N VAL A 115 -4.16 10.52 3.46
CA VAL A 115 -2.83 10.12 3.91
C VAL A 115 -2.43 11.04 5.05
N PHE A 116 -2.07 10.44 6.18
CA PHE A 116 -1.60 11.17 7.35
C PHE A 116 -0.13 10.83 7.55
N LYS A 117 0.70 11.83 7.46
CA LYS A 117 2.10 11.74 7.82
C LYS A 117 2.49 12.98 8.58
N ASP A 118 3.25 12.82 9.66
CA ASP A 118 3.82 13.97 10.34
C ASP A 118 4.96 14.56 9.52
N PHE A 119 4.64 15.65 8.87
CA PHE A 119 5.64 16.49 8.20
C PHE A 119 6.08 17.68 9.07
N GLY A 120 5.80 17.64 10.38
CA GLY A 120 6.17 18.67 11.32
C GLY A 120 5.08 19.71 11.61
N THR A 121 3.86 19.49 11.13
CA THR A 121 2.70 20.34 11.47
C THR A 121 1.67 19.54 12.26
N MET A 122 2.00 19.21 13.51
CA MET A 122 1.11 18.51 14.44
C MET A 122 -0.24 19.22 14.65
N GLU A 123 -0.30 20.53 14.47
CA GLU A 123 -1.50 21.31 14.73
C GLU A 123 -2.67 21.01 13.79
N TYR A 124 -2.40 20.70 12.54
CA TYR A 124 -3.48 20.47 11.56
C TYR A 124 -4.15 19.10 11.73
N VAL A 125 -3.42 18.12 12.19
CA VAL A 125 -3.90 16.73 12.35
C VAL A 125 -4.36 16.48 13.79
N ALA A 126 -3.82 17.19 14.78
CA ALA A 126 -4.15 17.06 16.21
C ALA A 126 -5.64 17.28 16.54
N GLY A 127 -6.36 18.04 15.72
CA GLY A 127 -7.81 18.21 15.89
C GLY A 127 -8.65 17.02 15.50
N ARG A 128 -8.07 15.99 14.86
CA ARG A 128 -8.80 14.83 14.31
C ARG A 128 -8.25 13.47 14.72
N ILE A 129 -6.97 13.41 15.10
CA ILE A 129 -6.29 12.16 15.46
C ILE A 129 -5.30 12.48 16.57
N ASP A 130 -5.31 11.72 17.66
CA ASP A 130 -4.28 11.82 18.69
C ASP A 130 -2.99 11.15 18.18
N LEU A 131 -2.28 11.86 17.31
CA LEU A 131 -1.03 11.44 16.71
C LEU A 131 0.08 11.23 17.75
N ASN A 132 0.05 11.94 18.89
CA ASN A 132 1.03 11.76 19.95
C ASN A 132 1.00 10.32 20.47
N LYS A 133 -0.21 9.76 20.68
CA LYS A 133 -0.35 8.35 21.04
C LYS A 133 0.14 7.40 19.94
N TRP A 134 0.10 7.82 18.73
CA TRP A 134 0.47 6.98 17.58
C TRP A 134 1.98 7.01 17.27
N LEU A 135 2.61 8.17 17.47
CA LEU A 135 4.04 8.38 17.27
C LEU A 135 4.90 7.89 18.44
N ASP A 136 4.39 7.97 19.69
CA ASP A 136 5.10 7.53 20.90
C ASP A 136 5.42 6.03 20.92
N ILE A 137 4.81 5.24 20.04
CA ILE A 137 4.92 3.78 20.06
C ILE A 137 5.81 3.25 18.96
N ARG A 138 6.13 4.04 17.94
CA ARG A 138 7.00 3.61 16.86
C ARG A 138 8.17 4.57 16.70
N GLU A 139 9.35 4.07 16.98
CA GLU A 139 10.62 4.72 16.62
C GLU A 139 10.75 4.91 15.09
N GLU A 140 9.89 4.25 14.29
CA GLU A 140 9.87 4.29 12.85
C GLU A 140 8.79 5.24 12.35
N ILE A 141 9.19 6.10 11.43
CA ILE A 141 8.31 7.03 10.73
C ILE A 141 7.48 6.23 9.72
N ASP A 142 6.18 6.28 9.85
CA ASP A 142 5.25 5.62 8.94
C ASP A 142 4.19 6.63 8.47
N ALA A 143 3.36 6.25 7.53
CA ALA A 143 2.19 6.99 7.11
C ALA A 143 0.93 6.20 7.44
N ALA A 144 -0.06 6.87 8.02
CA ALA A 144 -1.39 6.30 8.20
C ALA A 144 -2.27 6.62 7.01
N ILE A 145 -3.03 5.65 6.57
CA ILE A 145 -4.00 5.77 5.50
C ILE A 145 -5.40 5.63 6.09
N SER A 146 -6.28 6.54 5.72
CA SER A 146 -7.71 6.43 5.99
C SER A 146 -8.45 6.27 4.67
N ILE A 147 -9.32 5.28 4.61
CA ILE A 147 -10.20 5.05 3.45
C ILE A 147 -11.66 4.97 3.89
N LYS A 148 -12.54 5.54 3.07
CA LYS A 148 -14.00 5.49 3.26
C LYS A 148 -14.71 5.42 1.93
N SER A 149 -15.85 4.76 1.89
CA SER A 149 -16.78 4.85 0.77
C SER A 149 -18.23 4.84 1.26
N ASP A 150 -19.15 4.99 0.35
CA ASP A 150 -20.59 4.81 0.58
C ASP A 150 -20.97 3.36 0.92
N LYS A 151 -20.08 2.40 0.64
CA LYS A 151 -20.31 0.95 0.84
C LYS A 151 -19.69 0.39 2.11
N PHE A 152 -18.78 1.11 2.74
CA PHE A 152 -18.11 0.69 3.99
C PHE A 152 -17.71 1.87 4.86
N ASP A 153 -17.68 1.63 6.17
CA ASP A 153 -17.23 2.61 7.15
C ASP A 153 -15.74 2.92 7.01
N ARG A 154 -15.33 4.07 7.57
CA ARG A 154 -13.94 4.48 7.57
C ARG A 154 -13.04 3.43 8.21
N LYS A 155 -11.97 3.08 7.51
CA LYS A 155 -10.91 2.19 7.98
C LYS A 155 -9.58 2.91 7.97
N TYR A 156 -8.75 2.60 8.95
CA TYR A 156 -7.38 3.10 9.06
C TYR A 156 -6.41 1.92 9.02
N PHE A 157 -5.28 2.11 8.36
CA PHE A 157 -4.16 1.16 8.33
C PHE A 157 -2.85 1.92 8.10
N THR A 158 -1.72 1.28 8.39
CA THR A 158 -0.41 1.86 8.08
C THR A 158 0.00 1.54 6.66
N LEU A 159 0.72 2.47 6.04
CA LEU A 159 1.26 2.25 4.70
C LEU A 159 2.22 1.06 4.71
N THR A 160 3.09 0.96 5.73
CA THR A 160 4.03 -0.15 5.88
C THR A 160 3.33 -1.50 5.97
N ASP A 161 2.25 -1.65 6.75
CA ASP A 161 1.52 -2.92 6.85
C ASP A 161 1.00 -3.38 5.47
N LEU A 162 0.48 -2.44 4.67
CA LEU A 162 0.02 -2.75 3.31
C LEU A 162 1.18 -3.10 2.37
N LEU A 163 2.28 -2.34 2.41
CA LEU A 163 3.46 -2.59 1.58
C LEU A 163 4.06 -3.95 1.88
N VAL A 164 4.22 -4.31 3.16
CA VAL A 164 4.74 -5.62 3.59
C VAL A 164 3.82 -6.75 3.10
N ALA A 165 2.51 -6.60 3.24
CA ALA A 165 1.56 -7.61 2.79
C ALA A 165 1.64 -7.84 1.27
N ILE A 166 1.69 -6.76 0.47
CA ILE A 166 1.76 -6.85 -0.99
C ILE A 166 3.14 -7.37 -1.42
N ASN A 167 4.24 -6.87 -0.83
CA ASN A 167 5.59 -7.33 -1.17
C ASN A 167 5.77 -8.82 -0.88
N THR A 168 5.36 -9.29 0.31
CA THR A 168 5.39 -10.72 0.67
C THR A 168 4.53 -11.57 -0.26
N TYR A 169 3.41 -11.03 -0.75
CA TYR A 169 2.61 -11.68 -1.77
C TYR A 169 3.39 -11.80 -3.09
N ILE A 170 3.96 -10.71 -3.60
CA ILE A 170 4.72 -10.68 -4.85
C ILE A 170 5.90 -11.66 -4.79
N GLU A 171 6.68 -11.67 -3.72
CA GLU A 171 7.78 -12.61 -3.49
C GLU A 171 7.29 -14.07 -3.53
N SER A 172 6.19 -14.36 -2.81
CA SER A 172 5.62 -15.71 -2.78
C SER A 172 5.13 -16.19 -4.17
N VAL A 173 4.70 -15.29 -5.05
CA VAL A 173 4.31 -15.62 -6.43
C VAL A 173 5.54 -15.79 -7.30
N SER A 174 6.56 -14.95 -7.17
CA SER A 174 7.80 -15.04 -7.93
C SER A 174 8.47 -16.40 -7.76
N ASP A 175 8.45 -16.94 -6.54
CA ASP A 175 8.98 -18.27 -6.24
C ASP A 175 8.16 -19.42 -6.87
N SER A 176 6.86 -19.20 -7.09
CA SER A 176 5.92 -20.23 -7.56
C SER A 176 5.70 -20.23 -9.07
N VAL A 177 6.00 -19.14 -9.76
CA VAL A 177 5.80 -18.96 -11.19
C VAL A 177 7.15 -18.96 -11.90
N GLU A 178 7.80 -20.14 -11.92
CA GLU A 178 9.05 -20.35 -12.66
C GLU A 178 8.90 -19.89 -14.11
N GLY A 179 9.79 -19.00 -14.53
CA GLY A 179 9.97 -18.58 -15.92
C GLY A 179 9.19 -17.35 -16.38
N ILE A 180 8.38 -16.69 -15.55
CA ILE A 180 7.78 -15.38 -15.92
C ILE A 180 8.82 -14.27 -15.77
N PHE A 181 9.73 -14.39 -14.80
CA PHE A 181 10.65 -13.32 -14.39
C PHE A 181 12.11 -13.52 -14.80
N LEU A 182 12.51 -14.71 -15.30
CA LEU A 182 13.91 -14.99 -15.68
C LEU A 182 14.34 -14.42 -17.03
N GLY A 183 13.51 -13.62 -17.68
CA GLY A 183 13.86 -12.89 -18.90
C GLY A 183 13.79 -11.38 -18.65
N SER A 184 14.93 -10.77 -18.34
CA SER A 184 15.24 -9.35 -18.59
C SER A 184 14.14 -8.32 -18.24
N ALA A 185 13.77 -8.17 -16.97
CA ALA A 185 13.14 -6.93 -16.50
C ALA A 185 14.17 -5.77 -16.37
N TYR A 186 15.46 -6.04 -16.67
CA TYR A 186 16.57 -5.09 -16.54
C TYR A 186 17.38 -4.92 -17.82
N GLU A 187 16.89 -5.38 -18.97
CA GLU A 187 17.41 -4.94 -20.27
C GLU A 187 16.57 -3.78 -20.78
N ILE A 188 16.83 -2.60 -20.24
CA ILE A 188 16.53 -1.30 -20.86
C ILE A 188 17.85 -0.73 -21.35
#